data_f632fdfd9b332118547f8a3bdc8ef4f5
#
_entry.id   f632fdfd9b332118547f8a3bdc8ef4f5
#
_cell.length_a   1.000
_cell.length_b   1.000
_cell.length_c   1.000
_cell.angle_alpha   90.00
_cell.angle_beta   90.00
_cell.angle_gamma   90.00
#
_symmetry.space_group_name_H-M   'P 1'
#
loop_
_entity.id
_entity.type
_entity.pdbx_description
1 polymer ?
#
loop_
_entity_poly.entity_id
_entity_poly.type
_entity_poly.pdbx_seq_one_letter_code
_entity_poly.pdbx_strand_id
1 'polypeptide(L)'
;RVRSNPPPTPEELEAAWEVADAEYLRAEIPRAIEQSLEGISRVAGIVRAMRDFSHPATERMPHDLNRAIQSTLAVATNEWKYVADVVTDFDPALPRVPVMPGEFNQMILNMVVNAAHAIAAARGAASSSKGRITITTSLGGNHAVITIADTGCGMTADVQNRIFEPFFTTQ
;
A
#
# COMPACT_ATOMS: atom_id res chain seq x y z
N ARG A 1 14.63 32.24 -40.57
CA ARG A 1 13.95 31.34 -41.53
C ARG A 1 13.92 29.96 -40.92
N VAL A 2 12.79 29.57 -40.37
CA VAL A 2 12.50 28.18 -39.91
C VAL A 2 12.41 27.34 -41.18
N ARG A 3 13.31 26.38 -41.38
CA ARG A 3 13.17 25.37 -42.42
C ARG A 3 11.99 24.50 -42.03
N SER A 4 10.86 24.68 -42.72
CA SER A 4 9.75 23.72 -42.67
C SER A 4 10.21 22.44 -43.36
N ASN A 5 10.56 21.42 -42.62
CA ASN A 5 10.72 20.09 -43.18
C ASN A 5 9.31 19.59 -43.60
N PRO A 6 9.15 19.05 -44.79
CA PRO A 6 7.86 18.44 -45.17
C PRO A 6 7.51 17.32 -44.18
N PRO A 7 6.24 17.04 -43.93
CA PRO A 7 5.86 15.91 -43.10
C PRO A 7 6.41 14.62 -43.69
N PRO A 8 6.88 13.68 -42.84
CA PRO A 8 7.46 12.42 -43.27
C PRO A 8 6.43 11.61 -44.09
N THR A 9 6.90 10.91 -45.11
CA THR A 9 6.07 9.99 -45.89
C THR A 9 5.67 8.76 -45.07
N PRO A 10 4.58 8.04 -45.44
CA PRO A 10 4.21 6.80 -44.76
C PRO A 10 5.35 5.77 -44.67
N GLU A 11 6.14 5.64 -45.76
CA GLU A 11 7.27 4.72 -45.86
C GLU A 11 8.44 5.12 -44.88
N GLU A 12 8.70 6.43 -44.78
CA GLU A 12 9.70 6.95 -43.80
C GLU A 12 9.22 6.74 -42.35
N LEU A 13 7.92 6.84 -42.12
CA LEU A 13 7.35 6.53 -40.81
C LEU A 13 7.45 5.05 -40.48
N GLU A 14 7.11 4.14 -41.42
CA GLU A 14 7.25 2.69 -41.20
C GLU A 14 8.71 2.30 -40.94
N ALA A 15 9.65 2.79 -41.74
CA ALA A 15 11.07 2.55 -41.53
C ALA A 15 11.56 3.08 -40.18
N ALA A 16 11.09 4.26 -39.73
CA ALA A 16 11.43 4.80 -38.41
C ALA A 16 10.82 3.96 -37.27
N TRP A 17 9.62 3.39 -37.45
CA TRP A 17 8.99 2.49 -36.50
C TRP A 17 9.76 1.18 -36.33
N GLU A 18 10.24 0.59 -37.42
CA GLU A 18 11.08 -0.62 -37.38
C GLU A 18 12.44 -0.38 -36.70
N VAL A 19 13.11 0.75 -37.05
CA VAL A 19 14.40 1.11 -36.46
C VAL A 19 14.27 1.42 -34.96
N ALA A 20 13.16 2.01 -34.54
CA ALA A 20 12.92 2.37 -33.13
C ALA A 20 12.42 1.19 -32.29
N ASP A 21 12.20 0.00 -32.88
CA ASP A 21 11.55 -1.14 -32.19
C ASP A 21 10.28 -0.67 -31.44
N ALA A 22 9.41 0.00 -32.18
CA ALA A 22 8.29 0.73 -31.59
C ALA A 22 7.31 -0.18 -30.85
N GLU A 23 7.23 -1.44 -31.24
CA GLU A 23 6.40 -2.45 -30.55
C GLU A 23 7.00 -2.78 -29.17
N TYR A 24 8.31 -2.93 -29.08
CA TYR A 24 9.04 -3.10 -27.83
C TYR A 24 8.87 -1.88 -26.91
N LEU A 25 9.08 -0.67 -27.44
CA LEU A 25 8.91 0.56 -26.67
C LEU A 25 7.47 0.76 -26.17
N ARG A 26 6.48 0.37 -26.97
CA ARG A 26 5.06 0.42 -26.58
C ARG A 26 4.73 -0.48 -25.40
N ALA A 27 5.41 -1.61 -25.27
CA ALA A 27 5.27 -2.52 -24.13
C ALA A 27 6.12 -2.10 -22.93
N GLU A 28 7.35 -1.65 -23.16
CA GLU A 28 8.31 -1.37 -22.09
C GLU A 28 8.13 0.01 -21.42
N ILE A 29 7.69 1.03 -22.17
CA ILE A 29 7.47 2.37 -21.60
C ILE A 29 6.42 2.34 -20.47
N PRO A 30 5.23 1.72 -20.63
CA PRO A 30 4.28 1.61 -19.53
C PRO A 30 4.84 0.87 -18.31
N ARG A 31 5.57 -0.22 -18.52
CA ARG A 31 6.22 -0.99 -17.44
C ARG A 31 7.28 -0.18 -16.70
N ALA A 32 8.11 0.55 -17.42
CA ALA A 32 9.12 1.43 -16.82
C ALA A 32 8.48 2.58 -16.01
N ILE A 33 7.36 3.11 -16.50
CA ILE A 33 6.58 4.13 -15.77
C ILE A 33 5.98 3.53 -14.50
N GLU A 34 5.36 2.34 -14.57
CA GLU A 34 4.80 1.67 -13.41
C GLU A 34 5.87 1.38 -12.35
N GLN A 35 7.02 0.84 -12.74
CA GLN A 35 8.15 0.59 -11.84
C GLN A 35 8.69 1.89 -11.22
N SER A 36 8.76 2.96 -11.99
CA SER A 36 9.19 4.27 -11.49
C SER A 36 8.21 4.84 -10.48
N LEU A 37 6.91 4.74 -10.73
CA LEU A 37 5.85 5.18 -9.82
C LEU A 37 5.86 4.36 -8.53
N GLU A 38 6.09 3.05 -8.63
CA GLU A 38 6.23 2.18 -7.46
C GLU A 38 7.45 2.57 -6.61
N GLY A 39 8.59 2.83 -7.25
CA GLY A 39 9.81 3.33 -6.59
C GLY A 39 9.58 4.66 -5.88
N ILE A 40 8.93 5.62 -6.54
CA ILE A 40 8.58 6.93 -5.96
C ILE A 40 7.62 6.75 -4.78
N SER A 41 6.62 5.88 -4.90
CA SER A 41 5.68 5.59 -3.82
C SER A 41 6.39 5.02 -2.58
N ARG A 42 7.34 4.11 -2.79
CA ARG A 42 8.17 3.54 -1.72
C ARG A 42 8.99 4.61 -1.01
N VAL A 43 9.68 5.47 -1.77
CA VAL A 43 10.47 6.58 -1.21
C VAL A 43 9.57 7.57 -0.47
N ALA A 44 8.41 7.91 -1.03
CA ALA A 44 7.44 8.78 -0.37
C ALA A 44 6.89 8.17 0.93
N GLY A 45 6.76 6.84 0.99
CA GLY A 45 6.42 6.10 2.21
C GLY A 45 7.49 6.22 3.30
N ILE A 46 8.76 6.02 2.91
CA ILE A 46 9.92 6.17 3.83
C ILE A 46 10.03 7.60 4.34
N VAL A 47 9.91 8.60 3.46
CA VAL A 47 9.99 10.02 3.85
C VAL A 47 8.84 10.40 4.79
N ARG A 48 7.64 9.89 4.54
CA ARG A 48 6.49 10.09 5.46
C ARG A 48 6.76 9.45 6.82
N ALA A 49 7.22 8.20 6.85
CA ALA A 49 7.60 7.53 8.09
C ALA A 49 8.67 8.34 8.85
N MET A 50 9.74 8.80 8.18
CA MET A 50 10.78 9.63 8.81
C MET A 50 10.22 10.96 9.34
N ARG A 51 9.31 11.60 8.59
CA ARG A 51 8.67 12.86 9.04
C ARG A 51 7.80 12.63 10.27
N ASP A 52 7.06 11.54 10.30
CA ASP A 52 6.18 11.20 11.43
C ASP A 52 6.99 10.82 12.67
N PHE A 53 8.20 10.26 12.50
CA PHE A 53 9.17 10.10 13.58
C PHE A 53 9.77 11.44 14.05
N SER A 54 9.90 12.44 13.15
CA SER A 54 10.54 13.73 13.46
C SER A 54 9.58 14.78 14.04
N HIS A 55 8.28 14.58 13.90
CA HIS A 55 7.25 15.42 14.50
C HIS A 55 6.28 14.55 15.29
N PRO A 56 6.63 14.16 16.52
CA PRO A 56 5.67 13.54 17.40
C PRO A 56 4.53 14.54 17.59
N ALA A 57 3.33 14.19 17.14
CA ALA A 57 2.12 14.88 17.55
C ALA A 57 2.08 14.79 19.07
N THR A 58 2.41 15.88 19.74
CA THR A 58 2.76 15.91 21.17
C THR A 58 1.57 15.68 22.09
N GLU A 59 0.35 15.61 21.52
CA GLU A 59 -0.85 15.49 22.34
C GLU A 59 -1.79 14.39 21.83
N ARG A 60 -2.21 13.55 22.75
CA ARG A 60 -3.30 12.61 22.55
C ARG A 60 -4.62 13.35 22.52
N MET A 61 -5.43 13.11 21.50
CA MET A 61 -6.77 13.72 21.40
C MET A 61 -7.83 12.61 21.19
N PRO A 62 -9.05 12.83 21.73
CA PRO A 62 -10.16 11.90 21.50
C PRO A 62 -10.43 11.76 20.00
N HIS A 63 -10.20 10.58 19.45
CA HIS A 63 -10.27 10.30 18.02
C HIS A 63 -11.27 9.17 17.73
N ASP A 64 -12.01 9.30 16.64
CA ASP A 64 -12.89 8.26 16.12
C ASP A 64 -12.05 7.24 15.34
N LEU A 65 -11.77 6.09 15.97
CA LEU A 65 -10.90 5.07 15.40
C LEU A 65 -11.51 4.41 14.16
N ASN A 66 -12.83 4.20 14.13
CA ASN A 66 -13.52 3.60 12.98
C ASN A 66 -13.35 4.48 11.74
N ARG A 67 -13.59 5.77 11.89
CA ARG A 67 -13.41 6.74 10.81
C ARG A 67 -11.94 6.85 10.37
N ALA A 68 -11.01 6.82 11.30
CA ALA A 68 -9.58 6.86 11.01
C ALA A 68 -9.13 5.64 10.20
N ILE A 69 -9.58 4.43 10.57
CA ILE A 69 -9.31 3.19 9.84
C ILE A 69 -9.88 3.29 8.42
N GLN A 70 -11.15 3.70 8.26
CA GLN A 70 -11.76 3.87 6.94
C GLN A 70 -10.97 4.83 6.04
N SER A 71 -10.56 5.98 6.59
CA SER A 71 -9.75 6.96 5.86
C SER A 71 -8.40 6.39 5.44
N THR A 72 -7.74 5.64 6.32
CA THR A 72 -6.45 4.99 6.04
C THR A 72 -6.60 3.91 4.96
N LEU A 73 -7.66 3.10 5.01
CA LEU A 73 -7.96 2.10 3.98
C LEU A 73 -8.19 2.74 2.60
N ALA A 74 -8.87 3.88 2.55
CA ALA A 74 -9.09 4.62 1.31
C ALA A 74 -7.77 5.12 0.71
N VAL A 75 -6.85 5.64 1.55
CA VAL A 75 -5.50 6.06 1.12
C VAL A 75 -4.66 4.86 0.66
N ALA A 76 -4.75 3.73 1.39
CA ALA A 76 -4.00 2.51 1.09
C ALA A 76 -4.59 1.66 -0.04
N THR A 77 -5.64 2.12 -0.73
CA THR A 77 -6.39 1.31 -1.71
C THR A 77 -5.47 0.68 -2.77
N ASN A 78 -4.44 1.37 -3.23
CA ASN A 78 -3.53 0.86 -4.25
C ASN A 78 -2.66 -0.30 -3.77
N GLU A 79 -2.43 -0.42 -2.46
CA GLU A 79 -1.60 -1.47 -1.87
C GLU A 79 -2.32 -2.83 -1.81
N TRP A 80 -3.65 -2.82 -1.66
CA TRP A 80 -4.40 -4.05 -1.43
C TRP A 80 -5.42 -4.40 -2.52
N LYS A 81 -5.94 -3.44 -3.30
CA LYS A 81 -7.10 -3.65 -4.21
C LYS A 81 -6.91 -4.76 -5.26
N TYR A 82 -5.67 -5.09 -5.63
CA TYR A 82 -5.37 -6.13 -6.62
C TYR A 82 -5.13 -7.51 -5.99
N VAL A 83 -4.82 -7.56 -4.71
CA VAL A 83 -4.41 -8.79 -4.01
C VAL A 83 -5.43 -9.28 -2.99
N ALA A 84 -6.25 -8.39 -2.43
CA ALA A 84 -7.21 -8.71 -1.37
C ALA A 84 -8.53 -7.97 -1.53
N ASP A 85 -9.57 -8.53 -0.90
CA ASP A 85 -10.80 -7.82 -0.57
C ASP A 85 -10.76 -7.46 0.91
N VAL A 86 -11.12 -6.21 1.24
CA VAL A 86 -11.15 -5.72 2.62
C VAL A 86 -12.56 -5.78 3.14
N VAL A 87 -12.75 -6.45 4.28
CA VAL A 87 -14.02 -6.55 5.02
C VAL A 87 -13.84 -5.84 6.35
N THR A 88 -14.76 -4.94 6.68
CA THR A 88 -14.75 -4.21 7.95
C THR A 88 -15.99 -4.55 8.77
N ASP A 89 -15.79 -4.83 10.06
CA ASP A 89 -16.85 -5.04 11.05
C ASP A 89 -16.54 -4.17 12.27
N PHE A 90 -17.06 -2.96 12.24
CA PHE A 90 -16.79 -1.94 13.25
C PHE A 90 -17.91 -1.86 14.27
N ASP A 91 -17.54 -1.84 15.55
CA ASP A 91 -18.45 -1.51 16.63
C ASP A 91 -18.90 -0.06 16.52
N PRO A 92 -20.16 0.23 16.20
CA PRO A 92 -20.64 1.61 16.06
C PRO A 92 -20.72 2.35 17.40
N ALA A 93 -20.69 1.62 18.51
CA ALA A 93 -20.73 2.18 19.86
C ALA A 93 -19.32 2.44 20.44
N LEU A 94 -18.25 2.18 19.68
CA LEU A 94 -16.89 2.39 20.14
C LEU A 94 -16.68 3.89 20.48
N PRO A 95 -16.32 4.22 21.73
CA PRO A 95 -16.11 5.61 22.13
C PRO A 95 -14.87 6.20 21.45
N ARG A 96 -14.79 7.53 21.42
CA ARG A 96 -13.56 8.19 20.99
C ARG A 96 -12.42 7.87 21.94
N VAL A 97 -11.27 7.48 21.41
CA VAL A 97 -10.11 7.04 22.17
C VAL A 97 -8.99 8.09 22.08
N PRO A 98 -8.36 8.48 23.19
CA PRO A 98 -7.24 9.41 23.17
C PRO A 98 -6.02 8.76 22.51
N VAL A 99 -5.74 9.13 21.27
CA VAL A 99 -4.59 8.65 20.48
C VAL A 99 -3.88 9.82 19.82
N MET A 100 -2.67 9.59 19.36
CA MET A 100 -1.97 10.46 18.42
C MET A 100 -2.40 10.09 17.00
N PRO A 101 -3.19 10.92 16.28
CA PRO A 101 -3.83 10.50 15.03
C PRO A 101 -2.85 10.06 13.94
N GLY A 102 -1.71 10.75 13.82
CA GLY A 102 -0.66 10.40 12.85
C GLY A 102 -0.07 9.02 13.09
N GLU A 103 0.31 8.72 14.34
CA GLU A 103 0.88 7.42 14.72
C GLU A 103 -0.16 6.29 14.58
N PHE A 104 -1.40 6.57 14.93
CA PHE A 104 -2.48 5.61 14.77
C PHE A 104 -2.71 5.26 13.30
N ASN A 105 -2.82 6.26 12.43
CA ASN A 105 -3.00 6.03 11.00
C ASN A 105 -1.81 5.30 10.38
N GLN A 106 -0.59 5.64 10.79
CA GLN A 106 0.62 4.96 10.33
C GLN A 106 0.65 3.48 10.77
N MET A 107 0.25 3.21 12.00
CA MET A 107 0.15 1.82 12.50
C MET A 107 -0.85 1.01 11.65
N ILE A 108 -2.03 1.54 11.41
CA ILE A 108 -3.05 0.87 10.58
C ILE A 108 -2.54 0.67 9.14
N LEU A 109 -1.92 1.69 8.55
CA LEU A 109 -1.35 1.61 7.21
C LEU A 109 -0.32 0.47 7.12
N ASN A 110 0.61 0.42 8.06
CA ASN A 110 1.66 -0.61 8.10
C ASN A 110 1.05 -2.02 8.21
N MET A 111 0.03 -2.20 9.05
CA MET A 111 -0.65 -3.49 9.21
C MET A 111 -1.36 -3.92 7.91
N VAL A 112 -2.05 -3.01 7.24
CA VAL A 112 -2.76 -3.30 5.99
C VAL A 112 -1.79 -3.63 4.86
N VAL A 113 -0.69 -2.90 4.74
CA VAL A 113 0.36 -3.16 3.74
C VAL A 113 1.03 -4.51 4.00
N ASN A 114 1.36 -4.83 5.25
CA ASN A 114 1.93 -6.13 5.61
C ASN A 114 0.97 -7.28 5.28
N ALA A 115 -0.32 -7.13 5.58
CA ALA A 115 -1.35 -8.10 5.24
C ALA A 115 -1.45 -8.31 3.71
N ALA A 116 -1.44 -7.23 2.93
CA ALA A 116 -1.45 -7.30 1.47
C ALA A 116 -0.22 -8.03 0.91
N HIS A 117 0.97 -7.76 1.45
CA HIS A 117 2.21 -8.46 1.08
C HIS A 117 2.17 -9.96 1.44
N ALA A 118 1.67 -10.30 2.64
CA ALA A 118 1.52 -11.70 3.07
C ALA A 118 0.55 -12.47 2.16
N ILE A 119 -0.55 -11.83 1.74
CA ILE A 119 -1.50 -12.41 0.80
C ILE A 119 -0.86 -12.57 -0.58
N ALA A 120 -0.14 -11.56 -1.08
CA ALA A 120 0.54 -11.63 -2.37
C ALA A 120 1.57 -12.79 -2.39
N ALA A 121 2.34 -12.95 -1.31
CA ALA A 121 3.31 -14.02 -1.15
C ALA A 121 2.66 -15.42 -1.12
N ALA A 122 1.51 -15.57 -0.44
CA ALA A 122 0.78 -16.83 -0.35
C ALA A 122 0.18 -17.28 -1.68
N ARG A 123 -0.20 -16.33 -2.55
CA ARG A 123 -0.94 -16.62 -3.79
C ARG A 123 -0.07 -17.20 -4.91
N GLY A 124 1.22 -16.88 -4.94
CA GLY A 124 2.07 -17.21 -6.10
C GLY A 124 1.59 -16.52 -7.40
N ALA A 125 2.36 -16.64 -8.47
CA ALA A 125 2.10 -15.96 -9.74
C ALA A 125 0.84 -16.44 -10.51
N ALA A 126 0.23 -17.56 -10.13
CA ALA A 126 -0.82 -18.24 -10.91
C ALA A 126 -2.25 -18.12 -10.32
N SER A 127 -2.43 -17.52 -9.15
CA SER A 127 -3.75 -17.46 -8.51
C SER A 127 -4.55 -16.23 -8.94
N SER A 128 -5.74 -16.45 -9.51
CA SER A 128 -6.68 -15.39 -9.89
C SER A 128 -7.60 -14.95 -8.73
N SER A 129 -7.67 -15.71 -7.63
CA SER A 129 -8.54 -15.36 -6.50
C SER A 129 -7.86 -14.38 -5.56
N LYS A 130 -8.58 -13.33 -5.15
CA LYS A 130 -8.10 -12.42 -4.11
C LYS A 130 -8.12 -13.07 -2.74
N GLY A 131 -7.17 -12.68 -1.88
CA GLY A 131 -7.26 -12.97 -0.46
C GLY A 131 -8.23 -12.03 0.26
N ARG A 132 -8.22 -12.08 1.60
CA ARG A 132 -9.10 -11.23 2.42
C ARG A 132 -8.31 -10.62 3.56
N ILE A 133 -8.57 -9.34 3.81
CA ILE A 133 -8.17 -8.62 5.03
C ILE A 133 -9.45 -8.29 5.79
N THR A 134 -9.57 -8.76 7.02
CA THR A 134 -10.72 -8.47 7.88
C THR A 134 -10.27 -7.56 9.02
N ILE A 135 -10.95 -6.44 9.20
CA ILE A 135 -10.66 -5.48 10.27
C ILE A 135 -11.89 -5.33 11.14
N THR A 136 -11.76 -5.66 12.41
CA THR A 136 -12.84 -5.51 13.39
C THR A 136 -12.44 -4.55 14.49
N THR A 137 -13.42 -3.85 15.05
CA THR A 137 -13.23 -3.04 16.24
C THR A 137 -14.25 -3.44 17.29
N SER A 138 -13.86 -3.42 18.55
CA SER A 138 -14.73 -3.71 19.67
C SER A 138 -14.24 -3.03 20.96
N LEU A 139 -15.11 -2.94 21.96
CA LEU A 139 -14.75 -2.50 23.29
C LEU A 139 -14.47 -3.71 24.18
N GLY A 140 -13.24 -3.92 24.59
CA GLY A 140 -12.80 -4.97 25.51
C GLY A 140 -12.51 -4.40 26.90
N GLY A 141 -13.52 -4.40 27.78
CA GLY A 141 -13.38 -3.77 29.10
C GLY A 141 -13.17 -2.26 28.98
N ASN A 142 -12.00 -1.74 29.35
CA ASN A 142 -11.66 -0.32 29.25
C ASN A 142 -10.69 -0.01 28.08
N HIS A 143 -10.61 -0.90 27.10
CA HIS A 143 -9.71 -0.76 25.95
C HIS A 143 -10.48 -0.92 24.65
N ALA A 144 -10.15 -0.08 23.66
CA ALA A 144 -10.53 -0.36 22.29
C ALA A 144 -9.65 -1.49 21.73
N VAL A 145 -10.29 -2.52 21.20
CA VAL A 145 -9.63 -3.65 20.55
C VAL A 145 -9.80 -3.53 19.05
N ILE A 146 -8.69 -3.56 18.32
CA ILE A 146 -8.67 -3.59 16.86
C ILE A 146 -8.03 -4.91 16.45
N THR A 147 -8.74 -5.70 15.68
CA THR A 147 -8.22 -6.95 15.13
C THR A 147 -8.08 -6.80 13.62
N ILE A 148 -6.90 -7.13 13.11
CA ILE A 148 -6.61 -7.18 11.67
C ILE A 148 -6.19 -8.60 11.37
N ALA A 149 -6.98 -9.30 10.56
CA ALA A 149 -6.72 -10.67 10.14
C ALA A 149 -6.59 -10.74 8.63
N ASP A 150 -5.63 -11.50 8.13
CA ASP A 150 -5.39 -11.73 6.72
C ASP A 150 -5.39 -13.22 6.38
N THR A 151 -5.53 -13.53 5.09
CA THR A 151 -5.44 -14.89 4.55
C THR A 151 -4.11 -15.16 3.85
N GLY A 152 -3.06 -14.49 4.29
CA GLY A 152 -1.72 -14.60 3.74
C GLY A 152 -0.96 -15.86 4.19
N CYS A 153 0.35 -15.88 3.96
CA CYS A 153 1.22 -16.99 4.30
C CYS A 153 1.45 -17.19 5.81
N GLY A 154 0.99 -16.26 6.64
CA GLY A 154 1.25 -16.28 8.07
C GLY A 154 2.72 -16.07 8.42
N MET A 155 3.05 -16.33 9.69
CA MET A 155 4.40 -16.19 10.24
C MET A 155 4.80 -17.44 10.99
N THR A 156 6.05 -17.87 10.83
CA THR A 156 6.63 -18.93 11.68
C THR A 156 6.80 -18.44 13.12
N ALA A 157 6.92 -19.35 14.08
CA ALA A 157 7.12 -18.99 15.48
C ALA A 157 8.37 -18.12 15.68
N ASP A 158 9.44 -18.39 14.93
CA ASP A 158 10.68 -17.60 14.99
C ASP A 158 10.45 -16.16 14.51
N VAL A 159 9.75 -15.97 13.39
CA VAL A 159 9.38 -14.65 12.89
C VAL A 159 8.49 -13.92 13.87
N GLN A 160 7.45 -14.58 14.44
CA GLN A 160 6.54 -13.98 15.43
C GLN A 160 7.27 -13.44 16.66
N ASN A 161 8.30 -14.13 17.13
CA ASN A 161 9.08 -13.69 18.26
C ASN A 161 9.94 -12.45 17.98
N ARG A 162 10.22 -12.17 16.71
CA ARG A 162 11.16 -11.14 16.27
C ARG A 162 10.53 -9.95 15.54
N ILE A 163 9.24 -10.01 15.19
CA ILE A 163 8.57 -8.95 14.39
C ILE A 163 8.62 -7.55 15.02
N PHE A 164 8.87 -7.45 16.33
CA PHE A 164 9.00 -6.18 17.05
C PHE A 164 10.46 -5.78 17.30
N GLU A 165 11.43 -6.58 16.85
CA GLU A 165 12.85 -6.18 16.91
C GLU A 165 13.10 -5.04 15.94
N PRO A 166 13.80 -3.96 16.35
CA PRO A 166 14.18 -2.89 15.44
C PRO A 166 14.98 -3.43 14.24
N PHE A 167 14.65 -2.97 13.04
CA PHE A 167 15.31 -3.36 11.79
C PHE A 167 15.11 -4.83 11.36
N PHE A 168 14.26 -5.59 12.03
CA PHE A 168 13.93 -6.93 11.56
C PHE A 168 12.99 -6.85 10.35
N THR A 169 13.33 -7.58 9.28
CA THR A 169 12.50 -7.75 8.10
C THR A 169 12.70 -9.16 7.54
N THR A 170 11.67 -9.70 6.92
CA THR A 170 11.69 -10.97 6.19
C THR A 170 11.70 -10.77 4.67
N GLN A 171 11.82 -9.51 4.23
CA GLN A 171 11.92 -9.10 2.82
C GLN A 171 13.30 -8.60 2.49
#